data_6e671d345711f6e585726a07f9d6f54f
#
_entry.id   6e671d345711f6e585726a07f9d6f54f
#
_cell.length_a   1.000
_cell.length_b   1.000
_cell.length_c   1.000
_cell.angle_alpha   90.00
_cell.angle_beta   90.00
_cell.angle_gamma   90.00
#
_symmetry.space_group_name_H-M   'P 1'
#
loop_
_entity.id
_entity.type
_entity.pdbx_description
1 polymer ?
#
loop_
_entity_poly.entity_id
_entity_poly.type
_entity_poly.pdbx_seq_one_letter_code
_entity_poly.pdbx_strand_id
1 'polypeptide(L)'
;MLKAVLITAVNGIGMNNKKNLLDIRDVGFRVGDNTILQHVDFCLSPGEFKLITGPSGCGKSTLLKIVASLLSPTEGTILFAGKDIATLSPESYRQQVSYCVQTPSLFGDTVYDNLVFPWHIRNQTPDPKKFTDDLTRFGLSPETLTKSIAELSGGEKQRVSLIRNLQFLPKALLLDEITSALDDANKRNVNEIIHRYVREQDIAVLWVTHDSNEISHADDVITLRPQGGKMEEAHRG
;
A
#
# COMPACT_ATOMS: atom_id res chain seq x y z
N MET A 1 35.30 7.05 -19.71
CA MET A 1 34.85 5.71 -20.16
C MET A 1 34.51 4.88 -18.92
N LEU A 2 33.27 4.90 -18.48
CA LEU A 2 32.77 4.02 -17.42
C LEU A 2 31.81 3.01 -18.05
N LYS A 3 32.15 1.72 -17.88
CA LYS A 3 31.39 0.59 -18.38
C LYS A 3 30.07 0.48 -17.61
N ALA A 4 28.96 0.48 -18.34
CA ALA A 4 27.69 0.06 -17.85
C ALA A 4 27.77 -1.44 -17.51
N VAL A 5 27.49 -1.79 -16.25
CA VAL A 5 27.34 -3.19 -15.84
C VAL A 5 25.87 -3.56 -16.06
N LEU A 6 25.63 -4.33 -17.12
CA LEU A 6 24.37 -4.97 -17.38
C LEU A 6 24.23 -6.13 -16.38
N ILE A 7 23.32 -6.03 -15.41
CA ILE A 7 22.97 -7.19 -14.58
C ILE A 7 21.80 -7.90 -15.27
N THR A 8 22.13 -9.01 -15.89
CA THR A 8 21.16 -9.94 -16.47
C THR A 8 20.53 -10.74 -15.33
N ALA A 9 19.24 -10.55 -15.12
CA ALA A 9 18.48 -11.40 -14.20
C ALA A 9 18.45 -12.82 -14.77
N VAL A 10 18.99 -13.77 -14.03
CA VAL A 10 18.85 -15.19 -14.30
C VAL A 10 17.43 -15.60 -13.91
N ASN A 11 16.59 -15.81 -14.90
CA ASN A 11 15.25 -16.37 -14.73
C ASN A 11 15.35 -17.79 -14.17
N GLY A 12 15.08 -17.96 -12.87
CA GLY A 12 14.70 -19.23 -12.28
C GLY A 12 13.33 -19.63 -12.82
N ILE A 13 13.28 -20.71 -13.60
CA ILE A 13 12.08 -21.28 -14.20
C ILE A 13 11.22 -21.91 -13.11
N GLY A 14 10.31 -21.11 -12.57
CA GLY A 14 9.10 -21.57 -11.88
C GLY A 14 7.93 -20.95 -12.58
N MET A 15 7.29 -21.68 -13.51
CA MET A 15 6.10 -21.21 -14.25
C MET A 15 4.91 -21.08 -13.29
N ASN A 16 4.86 -19.99 -12.53
CA ASN A 16 3.61 -19.52 -11.96
C ASN A 16 3.07 -18.45 -12.90
N ASN A 17 2.15 -18.83 -13.77
CA ASN A 17 1.57 -18.00 -14.84
C ASN A 17 0.60 -16.94 -14.28
N LYS A 18 0.87 -16.36 -13.10
CA LYS A 18 0.12 -15.24 -12.55
C LYS A 18 0.53 -13.98 -13.31
N LYS A 19 -0.39 -13.46 -14.09
CA LYS A 19 -0.23 -12.20 -14.82
C LYS A 19 -0.06 -11.06 -13.81
N ASN A 20 0.98 -10.24 -13.94
CA ASN A 20 1.24 -9.10 -13.08
C ASN A 20 0.00 -8.21 -12.96
N LEU A 21 -0.32 -7.82 -11.72
CA LEU A 21 -1.37 -6.86 -11.43
C LEU A 21 -0.87 -5.43 -11.63
N LEU A 22 0.31 -5.13 -11.04
CA LEU A 22 1.05 -3.89 -11.26
C LEU A 22 2.39 -4.22 -11.91
N ASP A 23 2.80 -3.39 -12.85
CA ASP A 23 4.08 -3.48 -13.52
C ASP A 23 4.65 -2.07 -13.62
N ILE A 24 5.65 -1.80 -12.80
CA ILE A 24 6.33 -0.52 -12.65
C ILE A 24 7.58 -0.58 -13.52
N ARG A 25 7.68 0.32 -14.51
CA ARG A 25 8.71 0.29 -15.53
C ARG A 25 9.47 1.60 -15.61
N ASP A 26 10.72 1.58 -15.22
CA ASP A 26 11.66 2.70 -15.30
C ASP A 26 11.10 4.01 -14.71
N VAL A 27 10.37 3.89 -13.59
CA VAL A 27 9.67 5.03 -12.99
C VAL A 27 10.66 5.97 -12.34
N GLY A 28 10.60 7.24 -12.75
CA GLY A 28 11.32 8.35 -12.17
C GLY A 28 10.39 9.48 -11.74
N PHE A 29 10.85 10.27 -10.77
CA PHE A 29 10.13 11.45 -10.31
C PHE A 29 11.08 12.57 -9.90
N ARG A 30 10.87 13.76 -10.48
CA ARG A 30 11.64 14.97 -10.20
C ARG A 30 10.75 16.14 -9.80
N VAL A 31 11.27 17.01 -8.94
CA VAL A 31 10.65 18.28 -8.60
C VAL A 31 11.69 19.38 -8.81
N GLY A 32 11.53 20.17 -9.86
CA GLY A 32 12.58 21.07 -10.35
C GLY A 32 13.86 20.28 -10.69
N ASP A 33 15.01 20.69 -10.15
CA ASP A 33 16.29 20.02 -10.36
C ASP A 33 16.52 18.84 -9.39
N ASN A 34 15.61 18.62 -8.45
CA ASN A 34 15.77 17.56 -7.45
C ASN A 34 15.14 16.25 -7.91
N THR A 35 15.96 15.21 -8.10
CA THR A 35 15.53 13.86 -8.43
C THR A 35 15.18 13.11 -7.15
N ILE A 36 13.91 12.68 -7.01
CA ILE A 36 13.40 11.95 -5.85
C ILE A 36 13.43 10.44 -6.10
N LEU A 37 13.02 10.01 -7.31
CA LEU A 37 13.05 8.61 -7.74
C LEU A 37 13.71 8.50 -9.11
N GLN A 38 14.43 7.41 -9.35
CA GLN A 38 15.11 7.14 -10.61
C GLN A 38 15.20 5.64 -10.87
N HIS A 39 14.77 5.21 -12.07
CA HIS A 39 14.89 3.83 -12.55
C HIS A 39 14.29 2.82 -11.58
N VAL A 40 13.04 3.05 -11.15
CA VAL A 40 12.32 2.10 -10.28
C VAL A 40 11.57 1.10 -11.16
N ASP A 41 11.96 -0.18 -11.03
CA ASP A 41 11.41 -1.31 -11.80
C ASP A 41 11.02 -2.44 -10.86
N PHE A 42 9.77 -2.84 -10.84
CA PHE A 42 9.30 -4.07 -10.19
C PHE A 42 7.89 -4.43 -10.63
N CYS A 43 7.52 -5.69 -10.38
CA CYS A 43 6.17 -6.19 -10.60
C CYS A 43 5.53 -6.57 -9.27
N LEU A 44 4.19 -6.54 -9.24
CA LEU A 44 3.39 -7.03 -8.12
C LEU A 44 2.23 -7.84 -8.68
N SER A 45 2.15 -9.11 -8.26
CA SER A 45 1.12 -10.06 -8.73
C SER A 45 -0.04 -10.15 -7.73
N PRO A 46 -1.23 -10.64 -8.14
CA PRO A 46 -2.31 -10.93 -7.19
C PRO A 46 -1.85 -11.92 -6.12
N GLY A 47 -2.17 -11.64 -4.86
CA GLY A 47 -1.76 -12.46 -3.70
C GLY A 47 -0.26 -12.37 -3.38
N GLU A 48 0.43 -11.36 -3.88
CA GLU A 48 1.82 -11.08 -3.55
C GLU A 48 1.94 -9.98 -2.50
N PHE A 49 2.91 -10.13 -1.60
CA PHE A 49 3.23 -9.19 -0.54
C PHE A 49 4.68 -8.75 -0.67
N LYS A 50 4.89 -7.44 -0.91
CA LYS A 50 6.23 -6.85 -0.98
C LYS A 50 6.38 -5.73 0.04
N LEU A 51 7.52 -5.71 0.73
CA LEU A 51 7.92 -4.58 1.55
C LEU A 51 8.79 -3.58 0.77
N ILE A 52 8.62 -2.30 1.07
CA ILE A 52 9.53 -1.24 0.64
C ILE A 52 10.24 -0.68 1.87
N THR A 53 11.55 -0.69 1.85
CA THR A 53 12.41 -0.09 2.88
C THR A 53 13.40 0.91 2.28
N GLY A 54 14.11 1.61 3.15
CA GLY A 54 15.13 2.57 2.77
C GLY A 54 15.15 3.77 3.73
N PRO A 55 16.20 4.62 3.69
CA PRO A 55 16.33 5.77 4.56
C PRO A 55 15.15 6.74 4.49
N SER A 56 14.98 7.54 5.54
CA SER A 56 13.99 8.64 5.50
C SER A 56 14.29 9.59 4.34
N GLY A 57 13.25 10.03 3.64
CA GLY A 57 13.38 10.96 2.51
C GLY A 57 13.83 10.33 1.19
N CYS A 58 14.06 9.01 1.09
CA CYS A 58 14.49 8.37 -0.17
C CYS A 58 13.35 8.16 -1.20
N GLY A 59 12.14 8.67 -0.95
CA GLY A 59 11.04 8.66 -1.94
C GLY A 59 10.01 7.53 -1.78
N LYS A 60 10.02 6.74 -0.69
CA LYS A 60 9.07 5.63 -0.48
C LYS A 60 7.60 6.05 -0.59
N SER A 61 7.20 7.05 0.19
CA SER A 61 5.82 7.59 0.13
C SER A 61 5.51 8.25 -1.21
N THR A 62 6.52 8.84 -1.88
CA THR A 62 6.37 9.37 -3.24
C THR A 62 6.07 8.25 -4.22
N LEU A 63 6.79 7.13 -4.15
CA LEU A 63 6.54 5.96 -4.98
C LEU A 63 5.11 5.43 -4.76
N LEU A 64 4.68 5.25 -3.51
CA LEU A 64 3.30 4.81 -3.24
C LEU A 64 2.25 5.78 -3.80
N LYS A 65 2.48 7.10 -3.71
CA LYS A 65 1.57 8.11 -4.27
C LYS A 65 1.51 8.04 -5.80
N ILE A 66 2.62 7.75 -6.45
CA ILE A 66 2.68 7.56 -7.91
C ILE A 66 1.92 6.29 -8.29
N VAL A 67 2.17 5.18 -7.60
CA VAL A 67 1.42 3.92 -7.81
C VAL A 67 -0.07 4.09 -7.51
N ALA A 68 -0.45 4.92 -6.53
CA ALA A 68 -1.85 5.27 -6.26
C ALA A 68 -2.48 6.25 -7.27
N SER A 69 -1.74 6.67 -8.30
CA SER A 69 -2.17 7.72 -9.25
C SER A 69 -2.54 9.05 -8.56
N LEU A 70 -1.89 9.37 -7.44
CA LEU A 70 -1.99 10.65 -6.75
C LEU A 70 -0.93 11.65 -7.23
N LEU A 71 0.16 11.14 -7.80
CA LEU A 71 1.20 11.88 -8.50
C LEU A 71 1.44 11.20 -9.85
N SER A 72 1.79 11.98 -10.87
CA SER A 72 2.23 11.44 -12.16
C SER A 72 3.75 11.27 -12.15
N PRO A 73 4.29 10.14 -12.61
CA PRO A 73 5.73 10.00 -12.78
C PRO A 73 6.24 11.01 -13.82
N THR A 74 7.50 11.46 -13.67
CA THR A 74 8.14 12.31 -14.69
C THR A 74 8.80 11.50 -15.80
N GLU A 75 9.10 10.23 -15.51
CA GLU A 75 9.72 9.27 -16.41
C GLU A 75 9.13 7.88 -16.15
N GLY A 76 9.14 7.01 -17.15
CA GLY A 76 8.64 5.64 -17.04
C GLY A 76 7.13 5.52 -17.12
N THR A 77 6.63 4.30 -16.88
CA THR A 77 5.20 3.97 -16.96
C THR A 77 4.81 2.96 -15.88
N ILE A 78 3.53 2.98 -15.52
CA ILE A 78 2.95 1.97 -14.63
C ILE A 78 1.79 1.32 -15.36
N LEU A 79 1.82 -0.01 -15.44
CA LEU A 79 0.70 -0.77 -15.99
C LEU A 79 -0.10 -1.42 -14.85
N PHE A 80 -1.41 -1.34 -14.94
CA PHE A 80 -2.36 -2.05 -14.09
C PHE A 80 -3.14 -3.07 -14.92
N ALA A 81 -2.97 -4.35 -14.62
CA ALA A 81 -3.52 -5.45 -15.41
C ALA A 81 -3.20 -5.30 -16.93
N GLY A 82 -2.00 -4.84 -17.24
CA GLY A 82 -1.49 -4.65 -18.61
C GLY A 82 -1.93 -3.36 -19.29
N LYS A 83 -2.66 -2.46 -18.63
CA LYS A 83 -3.06 -1.15 -19.17
C LYS A 83 -2.32 -0.03 -18.46
N ASP A 84 -1.83 0.95 -19.21
CA ASP A 84 -1.18 2.14 -18.63
C ASP A 84 -2.18 2.90 -17.73
N ILE A 85 -1.81 3.15 -16.46
CA ILE A 85 -2.66 3.84 -15.49
C ILE A 85 -2.97 5.29 -15.92
N ALA A 86 -2.10 5.91 -16.71
CA ALA A 86 -2.34 7.25 -17.25
C ALA A 86 -3.54 7.32 -18.20
N THR A 87 -3.95 6.17 -18.78
CA THR A 87 -5.10 6.06 -19.68
C THR A 87 -6.40 5.67 -18.96
N LEU A 88 -6.33 5.34 -17.68
CA LEU A 88 -7.48 4.92 -16.88
C LEU A 88 -8.15 6.13 -16.20
N SER A 89 -9.47 6.04 -15.97
CA SER A 89 -10.14 6.98 -15.08
C SER A 89 -9.56 6.85 -13.68
N PRO A 90 -9.08 7.95 -13.07
CA PRO A 90 -8.52 7.92 -11.72
C PRO A 90 -9.47 7.34 -10.68
N GLU A 91 -10.77 7.62 -10.80
CA GLU A 91 -11.79 7.10 -9.88
C GLU A 91 -11.90 5.58 -10.00
N SER A 92 -11.99 5.04 -11.22
CA SER A 92 -12.06 3.59 -11.46
C SER A 92 -10.80 2.87 -11.02
N TYR A 93 -9.63 3.48 -11.22
CA TYR A 93 -8.36 2.94 -10.79
C TYR A 93 -8.26 2.90 -9.24
N ARG A 94 -8.55 4.02 -8.57
CA ARG A 94 -8.47 4.13 -7.10
C ARG A 94 -9.53 3.32 -6.35
N GLN A 95 -10.58 2.86 -7.01
CA GLN A 95 -11.48 1.85 -6.45
C GLN A 95 -10.83 0.46 -6.39
N GLN A 96 -9.83 0.20 -7.21
CA GLN A 96 -9.12 -1.08 -7.28
C GLN A 96 -7.74 -1.05 -6.62
N VAL A 97 -7.15 0.14 -6.46
CA VAL A 97 -5.85 0.36 -5.80
C VAL A 97 -6.05 1.34 -4.65
N SER A 98 -6.03 0.83 -3.42
CA SER A 98 -6.28 1.63 -2.21
C SER A 98 -4.97 2.04 -1.57
N TYR A 99 -4.85 3.30 -1.14
CA TYR A 99 -3.69 3.85 -0.47
C TYR A 99 -4.01 4.28 0.96
N CYS A 100 -3.32 3.68 1.92
CA CYS A 100 -3.39 4.00 3.34
C CYS A 100 -2.19 4.86 3.72
N VAL A 101 -2.46 6.10 4.09
CA VAL A 101 -1.44 7.09 4.44
C VAL A 101 -0.88 6.88 5.84
N GLN A 102 0.38 7.30 6.07
CA GLN A 102 1.07 7.23 7.35
C GLN A 102 0.29 7.97 8.46
N THR A 103 -0.14 9.21 8.20
CA THR A 103 -0.97 9.97 9.14
C THR A 103 -2.43 9.87 8.73
N PRO A 104 -3.28 9.15 9.49
CA PRO A 104 -4.66 8.93 9.11
C PRO A 104 -5.44 10.24 9.11
N SER A 105 -6.12 10.52 8.00
CA SER A 105 -7.09 11.61 7.90
C SER A 105 -8.49 11.03 8.00
N LEU A 106 -9.15 11.28 9.14
CA LEU A 106 -10.55 10.99 9.34
C LEU A 106 -11.36 12.27 9.11
N PHE A 107 -12.60 12.12 8.67
CA PHE A 107 -13.52 13.22 8.37
C PHE A 107 -14.90 12.96 9.02
N GLY A 108 -15.78 13.96 8.96
CA GLY A 108 -17.05 13.92 9.69
C GLY A 108 -16.84 14.04 11.19
N ASP A 109 -17.82 13.60 11.97
CA ASP A 109 -17.83 13.73 13.43
C ASP A 109 -17.56 12.39 14.13
N THR A 110 -17.92 11.27 13.50
CA THR A 110 -17.90 9.94 14.11
C THR A 110 -17.10 8.92 13.31
N VAL A 111 -16.81 7.79 13.93
CA VAL A 111 -16.24 6.61 13.25
C VAL A 111 -17.21 6.10 12.18
N TYR A 112 -18.53 6.12 12.45
CA TYR A 112 -19.54 5.71 11.48
C TYR A 112 -19.42 6.51 10.17
N ASP A 113 -19.23 7.84 10.24
CA ASP A 113 -19.10 8.69 9.05
C ASP A 113 -17.95 8.23 8.15
N ASN A 114 -16.87 7.74 8.75
CA ASN A 114 -15.73 7.21 8.03
C ASN A 114 -15.99 5.85 7.38
N LEU A 115 -16.66 4.94 8.09
CA LEU A 115 -16.90 3.59 7.57
C LEU A 115 -18.03 3.54 6.54
N VAL A 116 -19.00 4.44 6.63
CA VAL A 116 -20.12 4.53 5.69
C VAL A 116 -19.72 5.20 4.36
N PHE A 117 -18.73 6.08 4.38
CA PHE A 117 -18.34 6.87 3.20
C PHE A 117 -18.02 6.04 1.95
N PRO A 118 -17.23 4.94 2.02
CA PRO A 118 -17.00 4.09 0.84
C PRO A 118 -18.26 3.49 0.23
N TRP A 119 -19.32 3.30 1.02
CA TRP A 119 -20.62 2.80 0.58
C TRP A 119 -21.40 3.88 -0.16
N HIS A 120 -21.41 5.11 0.39
CA HIS A 120 -22.12 6.23 -0.22
C HIS A 120 -21.55 6.60 -1.59
N ILE A 121 -20.21 6.67 -1.74
CA ILE A 121 -19.59 6.98 -3.05
C ILE A 121 -19.79 5.90 -4.10
N ARG A 122 -20.22 4.69 -3.68
CA ARG A 122 -20.56 3.56 -4.57
C ARG A 122 -22.06 3.38 -4.76
N ASN A 123 -22.89 4.27 -4.17
CA ASN A 123 -24.35 4.15 -4.14
C ASN A 123 -24.82 2.77 -3.62
N GLN A 124 -24.13 2.27 -2.60
CA GLN A 124 -24.45 0.99 -1.96
C GLN A 124 -25.09 1.22 -0.60
N THR A 125 -25.99 0.30 -0.20
CA THR A 125 -26.59 0.35 1.14
C THR A 125 -25.57 -0.09 2.19
N PRO A 126 -25.28 0.75 3.22
CA PRO A 126 -24.35 0.41 4.29
C PRO A 126 -24.81 -0.80 5.10
N ASP A 127 -23.85 -1.61 5.55
CA ASP A 127 -24.09 -2.73 6.47
C ASP A 127 -23.46 -2.43 7.84
N PRO A 128 -24.25 -1.94 8.83
CA PRO A 128 -23.76 -1.63 10.17
C PRO A 128 -23.16 -2.84 10.90
N LYS A 129 -23.66 -4.05 10.62
CA LYS A 129 -23.11 -5.29 11.18
C LYS A 129 -21.67 -5.51 10.71
N LYS A 130 -21.41 -5.31 9.41
CA LYS A 130 -20.07 -5.40 8.87
C LYS A 130 -19.12 -4.40 9.55
N PHE A 131 -19.58 -3.19 9.87
CA PHE A 131 -18.75 -2.19 10.54
C PHE A 131 -18.32 -2.64 11.94
N THR A 132 -19.26 -3.18 12.74
CA THR A 132 -18.95 -3.67 14.08
C THR A 132 -18.08 -4.93 14.06
N ASP A 133 -18.32 -5.82 13.11
CA ASP A 133 -17.50 -7.02 12.90
C ASP A 133 -16.05 -6.64 12.49
N ASP A 134 -15.90 -5.65 11.61
CA ASP A 134 -14.58 -5.16 11.18
C ASP A 134 -13.86 -4.43 12.33
N LEU A 135 -14.56 -3.59 13.12
CA LEU A 135 -13.98 -2.96 14.30
C LEU A 135 -13.43 -4.03 15.26
N THR A 136 -14.23 -5.03 15.57
CA THR A 136 -13.82 -6.14 16.45
C THR A 136 -12.60 -6.88 15.90
N ARG A 137 -12.59 -7.17 14.60
CA ARG A 137 -11.47 -7.84 13.92
C ARG A 137 -10.16 -7.05 14.06
N PHE A 138 -10.24 -5.72 14.00
CA PHE A 138 -9.09 -4.83 14.17
C PHE A 138 -8.82 -4.45 15.64
N GLY A 139 -9.39 -5.17 16.61
CA GLY A 139 -9.14 -4.95 18.04
C GLY A 139 -9.74 -3.66 18.58
N LEU A 140 -10.84 -3.21 18.00
CA LEU A 140 -11.65 -2.09 18.48
C LEU A 140 -12.99 -2.60 18.99
N SER A 141 -13.50 -1.98 20.06
CA SER A 141 -14.83 -2.31 20.56
C SER A 141 -15.93 -1.89 19.56
N PRO A 142 -17.02 -2.66 19.41
CA PRO A 142 -18.16 -2.27 18.57
C PRO A 142 -18.73 -0.88 18.90
N GLU A 143 -18.70 -0.47 20.18
CA GLU A 143 -19.16 0.85 20.63
C GLU A 143 -18.33 1.99 20.06
N THR A 144 -17.12 1.70 19.55
CA THR A 144 -16.27 2.67 18.87
C THR A 144 -16.97 3.25 17.63
N LEU A 145 -17.93 2.55 17.03
CA LEU A 145 -18.67 3.00 15.86
C LEU A 145 -19.32 4.37 16.04
N THR A 146 -19.82 4.67 17.24
CA THR A 146 -20.51 5.92 17.57
C THR A 146 -19.62 6.97 18.21
N LYS A 147 -18.36 6.64 18.51
CA LYS A 147 -17.42 7.61 19.10
C LYS A 147 -17.10 8.76 18.15
N SER A 148 -16.89 9.92 18.76
CA SER A 148 -16.30 11.05 18.03
C SER A 148 -14.87 10.72 17.59
N ILE A 149 -14.51 11.13 16.36
CA ILE A 149 -13.13 10.99 15.85
C ILE A 149 -12.11 11.77 16.70
N ALA A 150 -12.56 12.81 17.41
CA ALA A 150 -11.70 13.58 18.32
C ALA A 150 -11.27 12.81 19.55
N GLU A 151 -12.09 11.84 20.00
CA GLU A 151 -11.82 11.01 21.18
C GLU A 151 -10.89 9.84 20.91
N LEU A 152 -10.60 9.55 19.63
CA LEU A 152 -9.75 8.43 19.26
C LEU A 152 -8.28 8.74 19.48
N SER A 153 -7.54 7.77 20.01
CA SER A 153 -6.08 7.75 20.01
C SER A 153 -5.52 7.66 18.59
N GLY A 154 -4.23 7.97 18.42
CA GLY A 154 -3.56 7.85 17.12
C GLY A 154 -3.66 6.44 16.51
N GLY A 155 -3.47 5.40 17.33
CA GLY A 155 -3.58 4.01 16.90
C GLY A 155 -5.02 3.59 16.56
N GLU A 156 -6.04 4.10 17.26
CA GLU A 156 -7.44 3.88 16.90
C GLU A 156 -7.78 4.55 15.57
N LYS A 157 -7.34 5.81 15.36
CA LYS A 157 -7.51 6.53 14.09
C LYS A 157 -6.88 5.77 12.92
N GLN A 158 -5.69 5.20 13.14
CA GLN A 158 -4.99 4.42 12.13
C GLN A 158 -5.80 3.17 11.73
N ARG A 159 -6.30 2.42 12.72
CA ARG A 159 -7.12 1.23 12.47
C ARG A 159 -8.45 1.56 11.80
N VAL A 160 -9.15 2.61 12.25
CA VAL A 160 -10.38 3.09 11.58
C VAL A 160 -10.13 3.49 10.13
N SER A 161 -9.03 4.20 9.86
CA SER A 161 -8.63 4.55 8.49
C SER A 161 -8.37 3.31 7.63
N LEU A 162 -7.70 2.30 8.18
CA LEU A 162 -7.45 1.03 7.49
C LEU A 162 -8.75 0.26 7.23
N ILE A 163 -9.63 0.14 8.22
CA ILE A 163 -10.96 -0.49 8.07
C ILE A 163 -11.76 0.22 6.99
N ARG A 164 -11.75 1.55 6.92
CA ARG A 164 -12.41 2.33 5.87
C ARG A 164 -11.92 1.93 4.48
N ASN A 165 -10.61 1.80 4.30
CA ASN A 165 -10.00 1.41 3.02
C ASN A 165 -10.32 -0.04 2.63
N LEU A 166 -10.70 -0.89 3.59
CA LEU A 166 -11.02 -2.30 3.39
C LEU A 166 -12.53 -2.58 3.36
N GLN A 167 -13.39 -1.56 3.42
CA GLN A 167 -14.84 -1.76 3.29
C GLN A 167 -15.22 -2.42 1.96
N PHE A 168 -14.52 -2.07 0.90
CA PHE A 168 -14.54 -2.75 -0.41
C PHE A 168 -13.11 -3.17 -0.70
N LEU A 169 -12.87 -4.48 -0.75
CA LEU A 169 -11.54 -5.02 -0.91
C LEU A 169 -10.94 -4.59 -2.25
N PRO A 170 -9.78 -3.89 -2.24
CA PRO A 170 -9.08 -3.51 -3.46
C PRO A 170 -8.36 -4.72 -4.05
N LYS A 171 -7.93 -4.62 -5.31
CA LYS A 171 -7.00 -5.59 -5.90
C LYS A 171 -5.56 -5.38 -5.42
N ALA A 172 -5.17 -4.12 -5.19
CA ALA A 172 -3.88 -3.76 -4.60
C ALA A 172 -4.08 -2.82 -3.40
N LEU A 173 -3.35 -3.08 -2.32
CA LEU A 173 -3.35 -2.30 -1.10
C LEU A 173 -1.95 -1.73 -0.88
N LEU A 174 -1.85 -0.40 -0.87
CA LEU A 174 -0.62 0.34 -0.68
C LEU A 174 -0.61 0.90 0.75
N LEU A 175 0.36 0.51 1.56
CA LEU A 175 0.43 0.81 2.99
C LEU A 175 1.67 1.65 3.28
N ASP A 176 1.48 2.86 3.80
CA ASP A 176 2.57 3.80 4.10
C ASP A 176 2.75 3.92 5.62
N GLU A 177 3.68 3.16 6.19
CA GLU A 177 4.05 3.15 7.61
C GLU A 177 2.86 3.07 8.58
N ILE A 178 1.83 2.30 8.24
CA ILE A 178 0.54 2.27 8.94
C ILE A 178 0.60 1.69 10.36
N THR A 179 1.70 1.05 10.74
CA THR A 179 1.89 0.45 12.06
C THR A 179 2.68 1.34 13.02
N SER A 180 3.22 2.47 12.55
CA SER A 180 4.12 3.33 13.33
C SER A 180 3.50 3.89 14.63
N ALA A 181 2.18 4.08 14.68
CA ALA A 181 1.44 4.60 15.84
C ALA A 181 0.80 3.48 16.70
N LEU A 182 1.07 2.20 16.41
CA LEU A 182 0.49 1.05 17.08
C LEU A 182 1.47 0.46 18.11
N ASP A 183 0.93 -0.07 19.21
CA ASP A 183 1.66 -0.96 20.10
C ASP A 183 1.90 -2.34 19.45
N ASP A 184 2.78 -3.15 20.02
CA ASP A 184 3.20 -4.42 19.45
C ASP A 184 2.06 -5.44 19.29
N ALA A 185 1.05 -5.43 20.17
CA ALA A 185 -0.09 -6.34 20.05
C ALA A 185 -0.97 -5.95 18.87
N ASN A 186 -1.26 -4.66 18.70
CA ASN A 186 -2.02 -4.14 17.57
C ASN A 186 -1.25 -4.24 16.25
N LYS A 187 0.08 -4.04 16.26
CA LYS A 187 0.93 -4.30 15.08
C LYS A 187 0.77 -5.75 14.59
N ARG A 188 0.93 -6.72 15.51
CA ARG A 188 0.77 -8.15 15.16
C ARG A 188 -0.61 -8.45 14.59
N ASN A 189 -1.67 -7.94 15.23
CA ASN A 189 -3.03 -8.15 14.75
C ASN A 189 -3.24 -7.60 13.33
N VAL A 190 -2.79 -6.36 13.07
CA VAL A 190 -2.88 -5.74 11.73
C VAL A 190 -2.09 -6.56 10.70
N ASN A 191 -0.86 -6.96 11.02
CA ASN A 191 -0.03 -7.81 10.16
C ASN A 191 -0.74 -9.12 9.79
N GLU A 192 -1.28 -9.84 10.78
CA GLU A 192 -2.02 -11.08 10.56
C GLU A 192 -3.24 -10.90 9.65
N ILE A 193 -3.99 -9.80 9.85
CA ILE A 193 -5.16 -9.49 9.02
C ILE A 193 -4.73 -9.23 7.57
N ILE A 194 -3.69 -8.41 7.35
CA ILE A 194 -3.21 -8.10 6.00
C ILE A 194 -2.70 -9.37 5.31
N HIS A 195 -1.88 -10.18 5.97
CA HIS A 195 -1.41 -11.44 5.41
C HIS A 195 -2.55 -12.43 5.11
N ARG A 196 -3.63 -12.42 5.92
CA ARG A 196 -4.82 -13.22 5.63
C ARG A 196 -5.50 -12.75 4.35
N TYR A 197 -5.68 -11.45 4.14
CA TYR A 197 -6.24 -10.92 2.90
C TYR A 197 -5.40 -11.26 1.67
N VAL A 198 -4.08 -11.23 1.81
CA VAL A 198 -3.16 -11.66 0.74
C VAL A 198 -3.42 -13.12 0.37
N ARG A 199 -3.47 -14.02 1.37
CA ARG A 199 -3.61 -15.47 1.13
C ARG A 199 -5.01 -15.90 0.69
N GLU A 200 -6.06 -15.30 1.28
CA GLU A 200 -7.44 -15.77 1.10
C GLU A 200 -8.22 -15.00 0.04
N GLN A 201 -7.81 -13.76 -0.26
CA GLN A 201 -8.52 -12.86 -1.16
C GLN A 201 -7.68 -12.41 -2.36
N ASP A 202 -6.48 -12.99 -2.53
CA ASP A 202 -5.53 -12.64 -3.59
C ASP A 202 -5.22 -11.12 -3.69
N ILE A 203 -5.33 -10.37 -2.58
CA ILE A 203 -4.98 -8.95 -2.57
C ILE A 203 -3.47 -8.83 -2.71
N ALA A 204 -3.02 -8.01 -3.66
CA ALA A 204 -1.63 -7.62 -3.78
C ALA A 204 -1.30 -6.53 -2.75
N VAL A 205 -0.19 -6.64 -2.03
CA VAL A 205 0.20 -5.65 -0.99
C VAL A 205 1.58 -5.09 -1.27
N LEU A 206 1.67 -3.77 -1.23
CA LEU A 206 2.92 -3.03 -1.24
C LEU A 206 2.99 -2.20 0.05
N TRP A 207 3.91 -2.54 0.94
CA TRP A 207 3.96 -1.96 2.28
C TRP A 207 5.30 -1.27 2.56
N VAL A 208 5.25 0.02 2.85
CA VAL A 208 6.41 0.78 3.34
C VAL A 208 6.49 0.63 4.85
N THR A 209 7.62 0.15 5.34
CA THR A 209 7.88 0.03 6.77
C THR A 209 9.33 0.35 7.12
N HIS A 210 9.56 0.76 8.36
CA HIS A 210 10.86 0.87 9.02
C HIS A 210 11.00 -0.11 10.19
N ASP A 211 9.98 -0.93 10.45
CA ASP A 211 10.01 -1.90 11.54
C ASP A 211 10.94 -3.07 11.18
N SER A 212 12.01 -3.25 11.96
CA SER A 212 13.01 -4.27 11.70
C SER A 212 12.45 -5.70 11.80
N ASN A 213 11.42 -5.91 12.63
CA ASN A 213 10.77 -7.21 12.74
C ASN A 213 9.96 -7.52 11.48
N GLU A 214 9.22 -6.53 10.94
CA GLU A 214 8.49 -6.70 9.68
C GLU A 214 9.45 -7.01 8.53
N ILE A 215 10.56 -6.26 8.44
CA ILE A 215 11.57 -6.44 7.38
C ILE A 215 12.29 -7.80 7.50
N SER A 216 12.61 -8.25 8.72
CA SER A 216 13.36 -9.49 8.93
C SER A 216 12.57 -10.75 8.58
N HIS A 217 11.24 -10.69 8.58
CA HIS A 217 10.34 -11.80 8.29
C HIS A 217 9.69 -11.70 6.89
N ALA A 218 10.10 -10.73 6.07
CA ALA A 218 9.57 -10.56 4.74
C ALA A 218 10.35 -11.41 3.72
N ASP A 219 9.61 -12.08 2.84
CA ASP A 219 10.17 -12.90 1.76
C ASP A 219 10.67 -12.03 0.59
N ASP A 220 10.06 -10.85 0.40
CA ASP A 220 10.34 -9.97 -0.73
C ASP A 220 10.43 -8.52 -0.28
N VAL A 221 11.62 -7.93 -0.41
CA VAL A 221 11.94 -6.58 0.08
C VAL A 221 12.58 -5.75 -1.03
N ILE A 222 11.95 -4.63 -1.34
CA ILE A 222 12.48 -3.59 -2.23
C ILE A 222 13.20 -2.56 -1.37
N THR A 223 14.47 -2.31 -1.63
CA THR A 223 15.25 -1.28 -0.93
C THR A 223 15.46 -0.07 -1.83
N LEU A 224 14.89 1.08 -1.44
CA LEU A 224 15.17 2.36 -2.10
C LEU A 224 16.42 3.01 -1.49
N ARG A 225 17.37 3.47 -2.34
CA ARG A 225 18.60 4.12 -1.93
C ARG A 225 18.50 5.65 -2.02
N PRO A 226 19.22 6.39 -1.17
CA PRO A 226 19.38 7.85 -1.32
C PRO A 226 20.11 8.18 -2.64
N GLN A 227 19.87 9.37 -3.17
CA GLN A 227 20.39 9.86 -4.46
C GLN A 227 19.83 9.14 -5.68
N GLY A 228 18.60 9.55 -6.04
CA GLY A 228 17.95 9.09 -7.26
C GLY A 228 17.30 7.71 -7.16
N GLY A 229 16.96 7.25 -5.94
CA GLY A 229 16.06 6.12 -5.71
C GLY A 229 16.35 4.86 -6.52
N LYS A 230 17.62 4.48 -6.72
CA LYS A 230 17.96 3.22 -7.37
C LYS A 230 17.53 2.05 -6.51
N MET A 231 16.91 1.07 -7.15
CA MET A 231 16.31 -0.10 -6.50
C MET A 231 17.31 -1.26 -6.38
N GLU A 232 17.23 -1.99 -5.28
CA GLU A 232 17.72 -3.37 -5.15
C GLU A 232 16.57 -4.26 -4.69
N GLU A 233 16.36 -5.34 -5.41
CA GLU A 233 15.43 -6.40 -5.03
C GLU A 233 16.25 -7.55 -4.43
N ALA A 234 15.95 -7.90 -3.17
CA ALA A 234 16.58 -9.04 -2.51
C ALA A 234 15.51 -10.10 -2.28
N HIS A 235 15.59 -11.18 -3.07
CA HIS A 235 14.87 -12.41 -2.77
C HIS A 235 15.67 -13.21 -1.74
N ARG A 236 15.09 -13.48 -0.57
CA ARG A 236 15.60 -14.48 0.35
C ARG A 236 14.93 -15.79 -0.03
N GLY A 237 15.70 -16.65 -0.73
CA GLY A 237 15.35 -18.03 -1.04
C GLY A 237 15.35 -18.92 0.20
#